data_868c8be9aafe5809b1f83a221f93c1ff
#
_entry.id   868c8be9aafe5809b1f83a221f93c1ff
#
_cell.length_a   1.000
_cell.length_b   1.000
_cell.length_c   1.000
_cell.angle_alpha   90.00
_cell.angle_beta   90.00
_cell.angle_gamma   90.00
#
_symmetry.space_group_name_H-M   'P 1'
#
loop_
_entity.id
_entity.type
_entity.pdbx_description
1 polymer ?
#
loop_
_entity_poly.entity_id
_entity_poly.type
_entity_poly.pdbx_seq_one_letter_code
_entity_poly.pdbx_strand_id
1 'polypeptide(L)'
;MRSILTTSLALSLLLSGLSSGLYAQSSKDGAITPKFLEELRRSEPTTPTEKALHNAIAVQGMRDFFVNNQRPQTIDDTFSVEVQSSGITDQKQSGRCWLFTGLNVLRAQLMTREKSGTFFFSQDYSFFWDQLEKANLFLEGIIETRKLAVDDKKVVWLFQNPIGDGGQFTGISDNLIKYGVVPAEVMPETHSSNDTKLMGKMIARTLRQSGIKIRKAAAKGESLSQLRKYKETCLKQVYRLLSLNLGVPPTSFSYTLKDKDGKAISTETYTPQSFYERFVGVDLRDQFVMLMNDPSRPFYKVYEI
;
A
#
# COMPACT_ATOMS: atom_id res chain seq x y z
N MET A 1 -18.69 -5.82 69.50
CA MET A 1 -19.14 -6.63 68.36
C MET A 1 -20.47 -6.07 67.84
N ARG A 2 -20.45 -5.08 67.00
CA ARG A 2 -21.57 -4.58 66.19
C ARG A 2 -20.98 -3.47 65.31
N SER A 3 -20.70 -3.72 64.06
CA SER A 3 -20.49 -2.72 62.99
C SER A 3 -19.60 -3.25 61.84
N ILE A 4 -19.98 -4.36 61.21
CA ILE A 4 -19.33 -4.78 59.92
C ILE A 4 -20.37 -5.38 58.96
N LEU A 5 -21.67 -5.19 59.16
CA LEU A 5 -22.68 -5.81 58.31
C LEU A 5 -23.48 -4.87 57.38
N THR A 6 -23.14 -3.57 57.33
CA THR A 6 -23.95 -2.60 56.54
C THR A 6 -23.25 -2.02 55.30
N THR A 7 -21.99 -2.39 55.05
CA THR A 7 -21.23 -1.86 53.87
C THR A 7 -21.19 -2.83 52.70
N SER A 8 -21.60 -4.08 52.85
CA SER A 8 -21.58 -5.07 51.72
C SER A 8 -22.84 -5.08 50.85
N LEU A 9 -23.92 -4.43 51.26
CA LEU A 9 -25.17 -4.43 50.48
C LEU A 9 -25.32 -3.23 49.53
N ALA A 10 -24.50 -2.19 49.70
CA ALA A 10 -24.53 -1.01 48.84
C ALA A 10 -23.64 -1.14 47.57
N LEU A 11 -22.67 -2.07 47.57
CA LEU A 11 -21.76 -2.27 46.44
C LEU A 11 -22.28 -3.27 45.38
N SER A 12 -23.24 -4.11 45.73
CA SER A 12 -23.83 -5.05 44.82
C SER A 12 -24.98 -4.47 43.99
N LEU A 13 -25.51 -3.30 44.34
CA LEU A 13 -26.57 -2.59 43.57
C LEU A 13 -26.02 -1.60 42.52
N LEU A 14 -24.74 -1.30 42.55
CA LEU A 14 -24.10 -0.43 41.55
C LEU A 14 -23.49 -1.16 40.34
N LEU A 15 -23.38 -2.49 40.40
CA LEU A 15 -22.84 -3.28 39.28
C LEU A 15 -23.94 -3.88 38.37
N SER A 16 -25.23 -3.79 38.74
CA SER A 16 -26.35 -4.26 37.91
C SER A 16 -26.87 -3.22 36.91
N GLY A 17 -26.32 -2.00 36.90
CA GLY A 17 -26.74 -0.89 36.01
C GLY A 17 -25.93 -0.73 34.74
N LEU A 18 -24.87 -1.52 34.50
CA LEU A 18 -23.93 -1.30 33.38
C LEU A 18 -24.01 -2.37 32.27
N SER A 19 -24.98 -3.26 32.31
CA SER A 19 -25.17 -4.29 31.27
C SER A 19 -26.20 -3.95 30.17
N SER A 20 -26.74 -2.73 30.14
CA SER A 20 -27.71 -2.30 29.12
C SER A 20 -27.11 -1.52 27.95
N GLY A 21 -25.77 -1.55 27.77
CA GLY A 21 -25.06 -0.71 26.78
C GLY A 21 -24.64 -1.39 25.47
N LEU A 22 -25.08 -2.62 25.16
CA LEU A 22 -24.67 -3.35 23.95
C LEU A 22 -25.80 -3.65 22.95
N TYR A 23 -26.96 -3.01 23.09
CA TYR A 23 -27.94 -2.98 22.01
C TYR A 23 -27.72 -1.72 21.18
N ALA A 24 -26.82 -1.82 20.21
CA ALA A 24 -26.69 -0.84 19.15
C ALA A 24 -28.01 -0.83 18.36
N GLN A 25 -28.86 0.12 18.64
CA GLN A 25 -30.07 0.54 17.96
C GLN A 25 -31.31 0.59 18.88
N SER A 26 -31.40 1.68 19.61
CA SER A 26 -32.61 2.02 20.38
C SER A 26 -33.60 2.91 19.58
N SER A 27 -33.52 2.98 18.26
CA SER A 27 -34.62 3.59 17.50
C SER A 27 -35.71 2.55 17.29
N LYS A 28 -36.89 2.79 17.83
CA LYS A 28 -38.07 1.88 17.67
C LYS A 28 -38.35 1.58 16.19
N ASP A 29 -37.96 2.45 15.27
CA ASP A 29 -38.30 2.35 13.86
C ASP A 29 -37.22 1.63 13.00
N GLY A 30 -36.03 1.39 13.53
CA GLY A 30 -34.93 0.72 12.82
C GLY A 30 -34.48 -0.64 13.41
N ALA A 31 -35.14 -1.10 14.47
CA ALA A 31 -34.75 -2.33 15.13
C ALA A 31 -35.31 -3.58 14.43
N ILE A 32 -34.55 -4.69 14.47
CA ILE A 32 -35.07 -6.00 14.10
C ILE A 32 -36.07 -6.43 15.19
N THR A 33 -37.35 -6.25 14.92
CA THR A 33 -38.42 -6.63 15.84
C THR A 33 -38.65 -8.15 15.84
N PRO A 34 -39.23 -8.73 16.90
CA PRO A 34 -39.58 -10.14 16.90
C PRO A 34 -40.44 -10.55 15.69
N LYS A 35 -41.38 -9.70 15.28
CA LYS A 35 -42.22 -9.93 14.09
C LYS A 35 -41.39 -9.97 12.82
N PHE A 36 -40.48 -9.02 12.64
CA PHE A 36 -39.59 -8.98 11.48
C PHE A 36 -38.61 -10.16 11.48
N LEU A 37 -38.15 -10.59 12.66
CA LEU A 37 -37.32 -11.78 12.78
C LEU A 37 -38.04 -13.07 12.30
N GLU A 38 -39.34 -13.19 12.57
CA GLU A 38 -40.13 -14.29 12.02
C GLU A 38 -40.27 -14.24 10.50
N GLU A 39 -40.40 -13.03 9.94
CA GLU A 39 -40.42 -12.83 8.48
C GLU A 39 -39.06 -13.21 7.86
N LEU A 40 -37.93 -12.81 8.49
CA LEU A 40 -36.58 -13.19 8.06
C LEU A 40 -36.38 -14.72 8.07
N ARG A 41 -36.88 -15.43 9.09
CA ARG A 41 -36.79 -16.91 9.14
C ARG A 41 -37.52 -17.60 7.99
N ARG A 42 -38.58 -16.99 7.43
CA ARG A 42 -39.27 -17.51 6.25
C ARG A 42 -38.43 -17.41 4.97
N SER A 43 -37.37 -16.64 4.98
CA SER A 43 -36.38 -16.54 3.85
C SER A 43 -35.27 -17.58 3.94
N GLU A 44 -35.30 -18.50 4.89
CA GLU A 44 -34.32 -19.56 5.01
C GLU A 44 -34.33 -20.49 3.78
N PRO A 45 -33.17 -21.04 3.39
CA PRO A 45 -33.07 -21.99 2.29
C PRO A 45 -33.91 -23.24 2.56
N THR A 46 -35.01 -23.43 1.83
CA THR A 46 -35.97 -24.52 2.08
C THR A 46 -36.02 -25.55 0.97
N THR A 47 -35.71 -25.14 -0.26
CA THR A 47 -35.73 -26.05 -1.41
C THR A 47 -34.56 -27.05 -1.38
N PRO A 48 -34.69 -28.23 -1.99
CA PRO A 48 -33.59 -29.17 -2.09
C PRO A 48 -32.34 -28.57 -2.76
N THR A 49 -32.52 -27.73 -3.78
CA THR A 49 -31.42 -27.04 -4.48
C THR A 49 -30.70 -26.07 -3.56
N GLU A 50 -31.41 -25.24 -2.81
CA GLU A 50 -30.81 -24.29 -1.86
C GLU A 50 -30.06 -25.01 -0.73
N LYS A 51 -30.62 -26.14 -0.23
CA LYS A 51 -29.92 -26.96 0.77
C LYS A 51 -28.66 -27.61 0.22
N ALA A 52 -28.70 -28.10 -1.03
CA ALA A 52 -27.51 -28.65 -1.69
C ALA A 52 -26.45 -27.57 -1.89
N LEU A 53 -26.85 -26.38 -2.32
CA LEU A 53 -25.95 -25.24 -2.48
C LEU A 53 -25.35 -24.79 -1.13
N HIS A 54 -26.18 -24.73 -0.07
CA HIS A 54 -25.72 -24.42 1.29
C HIS A 54 -24.64 -25.41 1.74
N ASN A 55 -24.87 -26.71 1.60
CA ASN A 55 -23.91 -27.75 1.96
C ASN A 55 -22.59 -27.62 1.14
N ALA A 56 -22.71 -27.35 -0.14
CA ALA A 56 -21.55 -27.20 -1.00
C ALA A 56 -20.72 -25.95 -0.60
N ILE A 57 -21.36 -24.81 -0.35
CA ILE A 57 -20.70 -23.56 0.08
C ILE A 57 -20.04 -23.74 1.45
N ALA A 58 -20.69 -24.46 2.38
CA ALA A 58 -20.14 -24.70 3.71
C ALA A 58 -18.83 -25.51 3.68
N VAL A 59 -18.64 -26.37 2.66
CA VAL A 59 -17.45 -27.23 2.54
C VAL A 59 -16.34 -26.59 1.71
N GLN A 60 -16.68 -25.94 0.58
CA GLN A 60 -15.70 -25.46 -0.40
C GLN A 60 -15.54 -23.92 -0.41
N GLY A 61 -16.41 -23.20 0.25
CA GLY A 61 -16.46 -21.75 0.18
C GLY A 61 -17.20 -21.23 -1.06
N MET A 62 -17.67 -20.00 -0.97
CA MET A 62 -18.53 -19.38 -2.00
C MET A 62 -17.80 -19.10 -3.32
N ARG A 63 -16.50 -18.81 -3.26
CA ARG A 63 -15.71 -18.34 -4.41
C ARG A 63 -15.71 -19.32 -5.60
N ASP A 64 -15.69 -20.61 -5.30
CA ASP A 64 -15.59 -21.66 -6.32
C ASP A 64 -16.88 -21.83 -7.14
N PHE A 65 -18.01 -21.32 -6.61
CA PHE A 65 -19.29 -21.33 -7.30
C PHE A 65 -19.49 -20.19 -8.30
N PHE A 66 -18.62 -19.21 -8.33
CA PHE A 66 -18.69 -18.10 -9.29
C PHE A 66 -18.09 -18.46 -10.66
N VAL A 67 -17.39 -19.57 -10.76
CA VAL A 67 -16.80 -20.03 -12.01
C VAL A 67 -17.86 -20.74 -12.87
N ASN A 68 -18.19 -20.17 -14.03
CA ASN A 68 -19.11 -20.81 -14.97
C ASN A 68 -18.34 -21.85 -15.82
N ASN A 69 -18.34 -23.08 -15.36
CA ASN A 69 -17.67 -24.20 -16.05
C ASN A 69 -18.34 -24.65 -17.37
N GLN A 70 -19.52 -24.14 -17.69
CA GLN A 70 -20.21 -24.44 -18.94
C GLN A 70 -19.79 -23.53 -20.09
N ARG A 71 -19.13 -22.41 -19.80
CA ARG A 71 -18.57 -21.59 -20.87
C ARG A 71 -17.28 -22.23 -21.36
N PRO A 72 -17.18 -22.56 -22.68
CA PRO A 72 -15.91 -22.92 -23.25
C PRO A 72 -14.96 -21.73 -23.02
N GLN A 73 -13.89 -21.95 -22.27
CA GLN A 73 -12.85 -20.94 -22.03
C GLN A 73 -11.93 -20.89 -23.27
N THR A 74 -12.48 -20.53 -24.42
CA THR A 74 -11.67 -20.10 -25.54
C THR A 74 -11.32 -18.64 -25.30
N ILE A 75 -10.25 -18.42 -24.55
CA ILE A 75 -9.60 -17.12 -24.52
C ILE A 75 -8.77 -17.05 -25.79
N ASP A 76 -9.08 -16.10 -26.67
CA ASP A 76 -8.19 -15.78 -27.78
C ASP A 76 -6.98 -15.05 -27.19
N ASP A 77 -5.83 -15.72 -27.20
CA ASP A 77 -4.54 -15.23 -26.72
C ASP A 77 -3.61 -14.84 -27.88
N THR A 78 -4.16 -14.68 -29.07
CA THR A 78 -3.44 -14.24 -30.25
C THR A 78 -3.32 -12.71 -30.28
N PHE A 79 -2.10 -12.21 -30.18
CA PHE A 79 -1.82 -10.77 -30.24
C PHE A 79 -0.98 -10.40 -31.46
N SER A 80 -1.28 -9.25 -32.09
CA SER A 80 -0.51 -8.71 -33.21
C SER A 80 0.85 -8.16 -32.80
N VAL A 81 1.03 -7.83 -31.50
CA VAL A 81 2.28 -7.34 -30.93
C VAL A 81 2.51 -8.03 -29.59
N GLU A 82 3.64 -8.68 -29.47
CA GLU A 82 4.11 -9.30 -28.23
C GLU A 82 5.35 -8.60 -27.69
N VAL A 83 5.34 -8.26 -26.41
CA VAL A 83 6.52 -7.77 -25.72
C VAL A 83 7.19 -8.94 -25.01
N GLN A 84 8.44 -9.22 -25.37
CA GLN A 84 9.20 -10.29 -24.74
C GLN A 84 9.50 -9.94 -23.29
N SER A 85 8.98 -10.73 -22.37
CA SER A 85 9.26 -10.64 -20.96
C SER A 85 9.77 -11.97 -20.44
N SER A 86 10.66 -11.95 -19.44
CA SER A 86 11.23 -13.15 -18.84
C SER A 86 11.03 -13.14 -17.33
N GLY A 87 10.50 -14.24 -16.81
CA GLY A 87 10.27 -14.43 -15.41
C GLY A 87 9.07 -13.67 -14.84
N ILE A 88 8.59 -14.17 -13.73
CA ILE A 88 7.47 -13.59 -12.96
C ILE A 88 8.05 -12.96 -11.70
N THR A 89 7.53 -11.80 -11.31
CA THR A 89 7.84 -11.16 -10.04
C THR A 89 6.66 -11.29 -9.09
N ASP A 90 6.92 -11.50 -7.81
CA ASP A 90 5.91 -11.71 -6.78
C ASP A 90 6.09 -10.68 -5.66
N GLN A 91 5.09 -9.80 -5.49
CA GLN A 91 5.10 -8.77 -4.45
C GLN A 91 4.89 -9.30 -3.03
N LYS A 92 4.59 -10.58 -2.87
CA LYS A 92 4.30 -11.21 -1.58
C LYS A 92 3.19 -10.50 -0.81
N GLN A 93 3.36 -10.29 0.50
CA GLN A 93 2.39 -9.63 1.38
C GLN A 93 2.65 -8.11 1.46
N SER A 94 2.64 -7.46 0.30
CA SER A 94 2.83 -6.01 0.19
C SER A 94 1.86 -5.40 -0.83
N GLY A 95 1.59 -4.09 -0.73
CA GLY A 95 0.77 -3.34 -1.68
C GLY A 95 1.57 -2.74 -2.84
N ARG A 96 2.69 -3.34 -3.25
CA ARG A 96 3.65 -2.81 -4.23
C ARG A 96 3.36 -3.23 -5.69
N CYS A 97 2.15 -3.73 -6.02
CA CYS A 97 1.82 -4.20 -7.37
C CYS A 97 2.13 -3.14 -8.46
N TRP A 98 1.83 -1.88 -8.18
CA TRP A 98 2.11 -0.75 -9.07
C TRP A 98 3.60 -0.63 -9.41
N LEU A 99 4.47 -0.77 -8.39
CA LEU A 99 5.93 -0.69 -8.54
C LEU A 99 6.48 -1.89 -9.32
N PHE A 100 6.04 -3.11 -8.97
CA PHE A 100 6.42 -4.32 -9.68
C PHE A 100 6.03 -4.26 -11.15
N THR A 101 4.80 -3.81 -11.45
CA THR A 101 4.32 -3.66 -12.83
C THR A 101 5.16 -2.66 -13.60
N GLY A 102 5.38 -1.46 -13.08
CA GLY A 102 6.16 -0.44 -13.76
C GLY A 102 7.61 -0.85 -14.02
N LEU A 103 8.29 -1.42 -13.03
CA LEU A 103 9.66 -1.92 -13.21
C LEU A 103 9.72 -3.09 -14.19
N ASN A 104 8.68 -3.95 -14.26
CA ASN A 104 8.62 -5.02 -15.26
C ASN A 104 8.46 -4.49 -16.69
N VAL A 105 7.69 -3.43 -16.90
CA VAL A 105 7.58 -2.77 -18.22
C VAL A 105 8.96 -2.24 -18.66
N LEU A 106 9.65 -1.52 -17.79
CA LEU A 106 10.99 -0.98 -18.09
C LEU A 106 12.02 -2.10 -18.31
N ARG A 107 11.94 -3.18 -17.53
CA ARG A 107 12.79 -4.35 -17.68
C ARG A 107 12.63 -5.02 -19.05
N ALA A 108 11.42 -5.20 -19.50
CA ALA A 108 11.16 -5.82 -20.82
C ALA A 108 11.78 -5.00 -21.96
N GLN A 109 11.69 -3.68 -21.90
CA GLN A 109 12.34 -2.77 -22.87
C GLN A 109 13.86 -2.89 -22.82
N LEU A 110 14.46 -2.89 -21.63
CA LEU A 110 15.89 -3.05 -21.44
C LEU A 110 16.39 -4.38 -22.02
N MET A 111 15.77 -5.49 -21.66
CA MET A 111 16.16 -6.82 -22.11
C MET A 111 16.10 -6.95 -23.64
N THR A 112 15.11 -6.35 -24.28
CA THR A 112 14.98 -6.31 -25.74
C THR A 112 16.10 -5.49 -26.38
N ARG A 113 16.35 -4.29 -25.87
CA ARG A 113 17.37 -3.37 -26.40
C ARG A 113 18.79 -3.90 -26.23
N GLU A 114 19.13 -4.37 -25.04
CA GLU A 114 20.49 -4.82 -24.71
C GLU A 114 20.73 -6.28 -25.10
N LYS A 115 19.73 -6.99 -25.59
CA LYS A 115 19.76 -8.46 -25.84
C LYS A 115 20.28 -9.25 -24.64
N SER A 116 19.99 -8.75 -23.45
CA SER A 116 20.45 -9.30 -22.19
C SER A 116 19.72 -10.58 -21.83
N GLY A 117 20.29 -11.36 -20.94
CA GLY A 117 19.62 -12.44 -20.22
C GLY A 117 18.55 -11.91 -19.27
N THR A 118 18.04 -12.78 -18.40
CA THR A 118 17.05 -12.39 -17.38
C THR A 118 17.64 -11.34 -16.45
N PHE A 119 16.94 -10.24 -16.31
CA PHE A 119 17.32 -9.09 -15.51
C PHE A 119 16.15 -8.64 -14.62
N PHE A 120 16.45 -8.14 -13.43
CA PHE A 120 15.46 -7.55 -12.54
C PHE A 120 15.99 -6.24 -11.93
N PHE A 121 15.15 -5.21 -11.91
CA PHE A 121 15.39 -4.04 -11.07
C PHE A 121 15.05 -4.35 -9.62
N SER A 122 15.72 -3.68 -8.68
CA SER A 122 15.39 -3.78 -7.26
C SER A 122 14.09 -3.03 -6.96
N GLN A 123 13.07 -3.77 -6.59
CA GLN A 123 11.82 -3.19 -6.06
C GLN A 123 12.05 -2.63 -4.67
N ASP A 124 12.93 -3.24 -3.88
CA ASP A 124 13.25 -2.82 -2.52
C ASP A 124 13.90 -1.43 -2.49
N TYR A 125 14.84 -1.17 -3.41
CA TYR A 125 15.46 0.15 -3.58
C TYR A 125 14.43 1.25 -3.89
N SER A 126 13.58 1.01 -4.88
CA SER A 126 12.57 2.01 -5.29
C SER A 126 11.50 2.19 -4.23
N PHE A 127 11.12 1.12 -3.51
CA PHE A 127 10.18 1.19 -2.39
C PHE A 127 10.74 1.97 -1.21
N PHE A 128 12.03 1.85 -0.92
CA PHE A 128 12.69 2.63 0.13
C PHE A 128 12.46 4.15 -0.06
N TRP A 129 12.71 4.63 -1.26
CA TRP A 129 12.55 6.04 -1.59
C TRP A 129 11.09 6.47 -1.65
N ASP A 130 10.21 5.63 -2.17
CA ASP A 130 8.76 5.86 -2.16
C ASP A 130 8.24 6.08 -0.73
N GLN A 131 8.62 5.23 0.20
CA GLN A 131 8.20 5.35 1.59
C GLN A 131 8.77 6.60 2.27
N LEU A 132 10.00 6.99 1.94
CA LEU A 132 10.59 8.24 2.45
C LEU A 132 9.88 9.47 1.90
N GLU A 133 9.54 9.49 0.60
CA GLU A 133 8.79 10.59 -0.02
C GLU A 133 7.35 10.69 0.51
N LYS A 134 6.68 9.59 0.71
CA LYS A 134 5.35 9.58 1.33
C LYS A 134 5.39 10.09 2.77
N ALA A 135 6.42 9.75 3.52
CA ALA A 135 6.64 10.31 4.86
C ALA A 135 6.87 11.82 4.82
N ASN A 136 7.65 12.30 3.84
CA ASN A 136 7.87 13.73 3.61
C ASN A 136 6.56 14.46 3.24
N LEU A 137 5.78 13.88 2.33
CA LEU A 137 4.48 14.41 1.91
C LEU A 137 3.49 14.52 3.09
N PHE A 138 3.39 13.49 3.92
CA PHE A 138 2.58 13.54 5.13
C PHE A 138 2.99 14.70 6.04
N LEU A 139 4.29 14.84 6.31
CA LEU A 139 4.79 15.87 7.24
C LEU A 139 4.60 17.29 6.70
N GLU A 140 4.81 17.53 5.41
CA GLU A 140 4.47 18.81 4.78
C GLU A 140 2.95 19.07 4.83
N GLY A 141 2.12 18.08 4.55
CA GLY A 141 0.67 18.18 4.68
C GLY A 141 0.23 18.58 6.11
N ILE A 142 0.90 18.05 7.14
CA ILE A 142 0.68 18.47 8.53
C ILE A 142 1.09 19.93 8.77
N ILE A 143 2.22 20.36 8.18
CA ILE A 143 2.68 21.76 8.29
C ILE A 143 1.72 22.70 7.56
N GLU A 144 1.27 22.35 6.36
CA GLU A 144 0.31 23.13 5.58
C GLU A 144 -1.03 23.29 6.31
N THR A 145 -1.53 22.21 6.88
CA THR A 145 -2.83 22.18 7.59
C THR A 145 -2.75 22.62 9.04
N ARG A 146 -1.60 23.12 9.51
CA ARG A 146 -1.36 23.43 10.93
C ARG A 146 -2.35 24.41 11.58
N LYS A 147 -2.98 25.29 10.77
CA LYS A 147 -3.98 26.27 11.24
C LYS A 147 -5.41 25.73 11.20
N LEU A 148 -5.65 24.60 10.54
CA LEU A 148 -6.98 23.99 10.50
C LEU A 148 -7.30 23.31 11.84
N ALA A 149 -8.58 23.17 12.16
CA ALA A 149 -9.05 22.46 13.35
C ALA A 149 -8.62 20.98 13.31
N VAL A 150 -8.56 20.30 14.47
CA VAL A 150 -8.15 18.88 14.53
C VAL A 150 -9.19 17.94 13.90
N ASP A 151 -10.45 18.33 13.86
CA ASP A 151 -11.57 17.62 13.27
C ASP A 151 -11.83 18.03 11.79
N ASP A 152 -11.01 18.93 11.23
CA ASP A 152 -11.05 19.21 9.81
C ASP A 152 -10.80 17.94 8.99
N LYS A 153 -11.61 17.70 7.96
CA LYS A 153 -11.59 16.48 7.15
C LYS A 153 -10.20 16.17 6.59
N LYS A 154 -9.45 17.19 6.16
CA LYS A 154 -8.09 17.02 5.62
C LYS A 154 -7.11 16.59 6.70
N VAL A 155 -7.21 17.17 7.89
CA VAL A 155 -6.37 16.82 9.05
C VAL A 155 -6.66 15.39 9.50
N VAL A 156 -7.94 15.04 9.64
CA VAL A 156 -8.38 13.69 10.02
C VAL A 156 -7.87 12.67 9.02
N TRP A 157 -8.04 12.95 7.71
CA TRP A 157 -7.57 12.05 6.64
C TRP A 157 -6.06 11.81 6.69
N LEU A 158 -5.26 12.88 6.86
CA LEU A 158 -3.81 12.75 7.00
C LEU A 158 -3.42 11.84 8.18
N PHE A 159 -4.01 12.03 9.35
CA PHE A 159 -3.70 11.20 10.51
C PHE A 159 -4.23 9.77 10.42
N GLN A 160 -5.30 9.53 9.69
CA GLN A 160 -5.78 8.18 9.40
C GLN A 160 -4.87 7.45 8.42
N ASN A 161 -4.35 8.15 7.40
CA ASN A 161 -3.57 7.60 6.29
C ASN A 161 -2.15 8.21 6.21
N PRO A 162 -1.30 8.05 7.24
CA PRO A 162 0.01 8.71 7.27
C PRO A 162 1.00 8.12 6.27
N ILE A 163 0.83 6.86 5.88
CA ILE A 163 1.68 6.14 4.92
C ILE A 163 0.96 4.87 4.43
N GLY A 164 1.31 4.41 3.26
CA GLY A 164 0.80 3.17 2.67
C GLY A 164 1.69 2.67 1.54
N ASP A 165 1.52 1.40 1.16
CA ASP A 165 2.33 0.73 0.12
C ASP A 165 1.85 1.06 -1.30
N GLY A 166 0.58 1.43 -1.45
CA GLY A 166 -0.06 1.66 -2.75
C GLY A 166 0.53 2.83 -3.50
N GLY A 167 0.40 2.84 -4.80
CA GLY A 167 0.86 3.91 -5.68
C GLY A 167 0.37 3.73 -7.10
N GLN A 168 0.81 4.61 -7.98
CA GLN A 168 0.50 4.63 -9.41
C GLN A 168 1.78 4.89 -10.21
N PHE A 169 1.68 4.83 -11.55
CA PHE A 169 2.85 5.01 -12.43
C PHE A 169 3.52 6.37 -12.27
N THR A 170 2.78 7.42 -12.00
CA THR A 170 3.33 8.76 -11.71
C THR A 170 4.32 8.74 -10.53
N GLY A 171 4.02 7.95 -9.49
CA GLY A 171 4.94 7.74 -8.37
C GLY A 171 6.20 6.98 -8.76
N ILE A 172 6.12 6.07 -9.74
CA ILE A 172 7.31 5.39 -10.28
C ILE A 172 8.17 6.39 -11.04
N SER A 173 7.60 7.11 -12.00
CA SER A 173 8.35 8.05 -12.83
C SER A 173 9.10 9.08 -11.99
N ASP A 174 8.43 9.70 -11.03
CA ASP A 174 9.04 10.70 -10.15
C ASP A 174 10.15 10.12 -9.28
N ASN A 175 9.94 8.92 -8.76
CA ASN A 175 10.91 8.22 -7.93
C ASN A 175 12.17 7.86 -8.72
N LEU A 176 12.00 7.23 -9.90
CA LEU A 176 13.11 6.78 -10.72
C LEU A 176 13.90 7.95 -11.31
N ILE A 177 13.24 9.01 -11.76
CA ILE A 177 13.88 10.23 -12.23
C ILE A 177 14.73 10.87 -11.12
N LYS A 178 14.22 10.87 -9.88
CA LYS A 178 14.89 11.52 -8.75
C LYS A 178 16.01 10.69 -8.15
N TYR A 179 15.82 9.39 -7.98
CA TYR A 179 16.71 8.51 -7.21
C TYR A 179 17.44 7.47 -8.06
N GLY A 180 17.07 7.34 -9.32
CA GLY A 180 17.62 6.29 -10.19
C GLY A 180 17.06 4.91 -9.88
N VAL A 181 17.74 3.88 -10.38
CA VAL A 181 17.42 2.47 -10.19
C VAL A 181 18.70 1.67 -9.96
N VAL A 182 18.56 0.49 -9.37
CA VAL A 182 19.64 -0.47 -9.20
C VAL A 182 19.17 -1.88 -9.58
N PRO A 183 20.08 -2.80 -9.94
CA PRO A 183 19.76 -4.21 -10.11
C PRO A 183 19.28 -4.87 -8.81
N ALA A 184 18.45 -5.90 -8.92
CA ALA A 184 17.89 -6.61 -7.76
C ALA A 184 18.98 -7.23 -6.86
N GLU A 185 20.09 -7.71 -7.43
CA GLU A 185 21.20 -8.26 -6.68
C GLU A 185 22.00 -7.24 -5.86
N VAL A 186 21.90 -5.95 -6.20
CA VAL A 186 22.58 -4.86 -5.47
C VAL A 186 21.81 -4.44 -4.22
N MET A 187 20.49 -4.49 -4.26
CA MET A 187 19.63 -4.28 -3.10
C MET A 187 18.45 -5.28 -3.19
N PRO A 188 18.64 -6.50 -2.69
CA PRO A 188 17.65 -7.57 -2.81
C PRO A 188 16.49 -7.39 -1.83
N GLU A 189 15.38 -8.07 -2.13
CA GLU A 189 14.21 -8.13 -1.26
C GLU A 189 14.57 -8.67 0.14
N THR A 190 13.98 -8.06 1.16
CA THR A 190 14.16 -8.43 2.57
C THR A 190 12.91 -9.13 3.12
N HIS A 191 12.97 -9.61 4.35
CA HIS A 191 11.78 -10.09 5.05
C HIS A 191 10.73 -8.98 5.17
N SER A 192 11.16 -7.75 5.49
CA SER A 192 10.26 -6.62 5.70
C SER A 192 9.68 -6.05 4.41
N SER A 193 10.35 -6.19 3.26
CA SER A 193 9.77 -5.84 1.97
C SER A 193 8.77 -6.89 1.49
N ASN A 194 8.99 -8.17 1.84
CA ASN A 194 8.05 -9.26 1.56
C ASN A 194 6.80 -9.27 2.46
N ASP A 195 6.86 -8.67 3.65
CA ASP A 195 5.71 -8.39 4.53
C ASP A 195 5.87 -7.00 5.15
N THR A 196 5.29 -6.00 4.49
CA THR A 196 5.44 -4.58 4.83
C THR A 196 4.61 -4.14 6.04
N LYS A 197 3.72 -4.99 6.53
CA LYS A 197 2.71 -4.64 7.55
C LYS A 197 3.30 -4.10 8.85
N LEU A 198 4.33 -4.75 9.40
CA LEU A 198 4.93 -4.32 10.68
C LEU A 198 5.73 -3.04 10.51
N MET A 199 6.59 -2.98 9.49
CA MET A 199 7.39 -1.79 9.17
C MET A 199 6.48 -0.59 8.93
N GLY A 200 5.43 -0.73 8.11
CA GLY A 200 4.46 0.32 7.83
C GLY A 200 3.75 0.84 9.10
N LYS A 201 3.39 -0.06 10.03
CA LYS A 201 2.83 0.34 11.35
C LYS A 201 3.81 1.15 12.18
N MET A 202 5.09 0.77 12.19
CA MET A 202 6.13 1.50 12.94
C MET A 202 6.35 2.90 12.37
N ILE A 203 6.46 3.02 11.04
CA ILE A 203 6.59 4.30 10.34
C ILE A 203 5.34 5.17 10.60
N ALA A 204 4.13 4.62 10.42
CA ALA A 204 2.88 5.32 10.67
C ALA A 204 2.78 5.87 12.11
N ARG A 205 3.23 5.10 13.10
CA ARG A 205 3.30 5.55 14.51
C ARG A 205 4.26 6.73 14.67
N THR A 206 5.46 6.64 14.11
CA THR A 206 6.49 7.69 14.15
C THR A 206 5.97 8.98 13.50
N LEU A 207 5.31 8.86 12.34
CA LEU A 207 4.72 9.99 11.61
C LEU A 207 3.61 10.66 12.41
N ARG A 208 2.67 9.89 12.99
CA ARG A 208 1.60 10.45 13.83
C ARG A 208 2.14 11.18 15.05
N GLN A 209 3.13 10.63 15.74
CA GLN A 209 3.77 11.27 16.89
C GLN A 209 4.43 12.60 16.48
N SER A 210 5.15 12.60 15.37
CA SER A 210 5.80 13.82 14.85
C SER A 210 4.79 14.83 14.34
N GLY A 211 3.71 14.39 13.70
CA GLY A 211 2.61 15.25 13.27
C GLY A 211 1.94 15.97 14.43
N ILE A 212 1.68 15.27 15.53
CA ILE A 212 1.15 15.87 16.77
C ILE A 212 2.14 16.90 17.34
N LYS A 213 3.44 16.58 17.38
CA LYS A 213 4.49 17.49 17.85
C LYS A 213 4.53 18.77 17.00
N ILE A 214 4.53 18.64 15.67
CA ILE A 214 4.52 19.77 14.73
C ILE A 214 3.28 20.66 14.95
N ARG A 215 2.09 20.09 15.08
CA ARG A 215 0.86 20.87 15.33
C ARG A 215 0.89 21.59 16.67
N LYS A 216 1.39 20.93 17.74
CA LYS A 216 1.58 21.57 19.06
C LYS A 216 2.59 22.72 19.01
N ALA A 217 3.68 22.59 18.28
CA ALA A 217 4.68 23.63 18.08
C ALA A 217 4.08 24.82 17.29
N ALA A 218 3.33 24.53 16.23
CA ALA A 218 2.62 25.55 15.46
C ALA A 218 1.59 26.35 16.30
N ALA A 219 0.85 25.67 17.18
CA ALA A 219 -0.09 26.30 18.10
C ALA A 219 0.59 27.24 19.12
N LYS A 220 1.88 27.01 19.41
CA LYS A 220 2.73 27.88 20.23
C LYS A 220 3.33 29.06 19.45
N GLY A 221 3.07 29.18 18.16
CA GLY A 221 3.59 30.26 17.32
C GLY A 221 4.98 30.01 16.74
N GLU A 222 5.50 28.77 16.79
CA GLU A 222 6.79 28.48 16.18
C GLU A 222 6.78 28.73 14.65
N SER A 223 7.89 29.22 14.11
CA SER A 223 8.05 29.58 12.70
C SER A 223 8.03 28.35 11.80
N LEU A 224 7.72 28.52 10.50
CA LEU A 224 7.79 27.45 9.50
C LEU A 224 9.18 26.79 9.46
N SER A 225 10.24 27.58 9.60
CA SER A 225 11.61 27.04 9.66
C SER A 225 11.81 26.09 10.83
N GLN A 226 11.27 26.42 12.02
CA GLN A 226 11.32 25.55 13.20
C GLN A 226 10.48 24.28 12.99
N LEU A 227 9.27 24.41 12.41
CA LEU A 227 8.43 23.24 12.11
C LEU A 227 9.13 22.28 11.12
N ARG A 228 9.83 22.80 10.12
CA ARG A 228 10.61 21.99 9.18
C ARG A 228 11.82 21.29 9.82
N LYS A 229 12.44 21.85 10.87
CA LYS A 229 13.43 21.14 11.68
C LYS A 229 12.86 19.91 12.38
N TYR A 230 11.62 19.98 12.89
CA TYR A 230 10.94 18.79 13.41
C TYR A 230 10.67 17.75 12.31
N LYS A 231 10.24 18.19 11.12
CA LYS A 231 10.09 17.33 9.96
C LYS A 231 11.39 16.60 9.62
N GLU A 232 12.49 17.33 9.48
CA GLU A 232 13.82 16.74 9.18
C GLU A 232 14.25 15.71 10.24
N THR A 233 14.00 16.00 11.50
CA THR A 233 14.29 15.06 12.60
C THR A 233 13.47 13.77 12.45
N CYS A 234 12.19 13.90 12.08
CA CYS A 234 11.32 12.74 11.83
C CYS A 234 11.79 11.95 10.60
N LEU A 235 12.13 12.63 9.49
CA LEU A 235 12.61 11.97 8.28
C LEU A 235 13.91 11.19 8.53
N LYS A 236 14.83 11.68 9.36
CA LYS A 236 16.02 10.93 9.80
C LYS A 236 15.64 9.65 10.55
N GLN A 237 14.60 9.70 11.40
CA GLN A 237 14.09 8.51 12.09
C GLN A 237 13.45 7.51 11.11
N VAL A 238 12.63 8.00 10.15
CA VAL A 238 12.03 7.17 9.12
C VAL A 238 13.11 6.54 8.23
N TYR A 239 14.10 7.31 7.77
CA TYR A 239 15.23 6.79 7.01
C TYR A 239 15.94 5.65 7.74
N ARG A 240 16.22 5.83 9.04
CA ARG A 240 16.82 4.79 9.87
C ARG A 240 15.93 3.54 9.99
N LEU A 241 14.62 3.71 10.16
CA LEU A 241 13.67 2.58 10.18
C LEU A 241 13.68 1.84 8.84
N LEU A 242 13.64 2.56 7.72
CA LEU A 242 13.74 1.98 6.39
C LEU A 242 15.07 1.23 6.21
N SER A 243 16.21 1.86 6.58
CA SER A 243 17.53 1.22 6.47
C SER A 243 17.66 -0.08 7.27
N LEU A 244 17.04 -0.14 8.44
CA LEU A 244 17.04 -1.35 9.28
C LEU A 244 16.16 -2.48 8.72
N ASN A 245 15.13 -2.14 7.95
CA ASN A 245 14.17 -3.10 7.43
C ASN A 245 14.45 -3.51 5.98
N LEU A 246 14.88 -2.57 5.14
CA LEU A 246 15.05 -2.74 3.69
C LEU A 246 16.54 -2.76 3.27
N GLY A 247 17.44 -2.41 4.17
CA GLY A 247 18.85 -2.19 3.84
C GLY A 247 19.18 -0.74 3.51
N VAL A 248 20.45 -0.45 3.33
CA VAL A 248 20.94 0.91 3.01
C VAL A 248 21.06 1.07 1.51
N PRO A 249 20.36 2.04 0.88
CA PRO A 249 20.49 2.28 -0.54
C PRO A 249 21.94 2.56 -0.93
N PRO A 250 22.49 1.88 -1.96
CA PRO A 250 23.85 2.09 -2.41
C PRO A 250 23.99 3.47 -3.07
N THR A 251 25.16 4.09 -2.91
CA THR A 251 25.53 5.32 -3.62
C THR A 251 26.28 5.01 -4.92
N SER A 252 26.95 3.86 -4.98
CA SER A 252 27.62 3.32 -6.17
C SER A 252 27.70 1.80 -6.06
N PHE A 253 27.79 1.12 -7.20
CA PHE A 253 27.90 -0.33 -7.28
C PHE A 253 28.57 -0.75 -8.60
N SER A 254 29.25 -1.89 -8.62
CA SER A 254 29.72 -2.53 -9.84
C SER A 254 28.66 -3.48 -10.35
N TYR A 255 28.38 -3.46 -11.65
CA TYR A 255 27.40 -4.35 -12.27
C TYR A 255 27.94 -4.95 -13.56
N THR A 256 27.72 -6.28 -13.73
CA THR A 256 28.05 -7.01 -14.94
C THR A 256 26.78 -7.38 -15.69
N LEU A 257 26.52 -6.72 -16.80
CA LEU A 257 25.45 -7.11 -17.71
C LEU A 257 25.83 -8.39 -18.44
N LYS A 258 24.90 -9.36 -18.48
CA LYS A 258 25.11 -10.67 -19.10
C LYS A 258 24.12 -10.89 -20.24
N ASP A 259 24.56 -11.62 -21.26
CA ASP A 259 23.71 -12.11 -22.34
C ASP A 259 22.83 -13.31 -21.90
N LYS A 260 22.06 -13.87 -22.84
CA LYS A 260 21.17 -15.00 -22.59
C LYS A 260 21.89 -16.27 -22.17
N ASP A 261 23.16 -16.41 -22.53
CA ASP A 261 24.02 -17.57 -22.22
C ASP A 261 24.83 -17.34 -20.94
N GLY A 262 24.61 -16.21 -20.26
CA GLY A 262 25.29 -15.85 -19.00
C GLY A 262 26.69 -15.26 -19.21
N LYS A 263 27.12 -14.99 -20.44
CA LYS A 263 28.40 -14.37 -20.75
C LYS A 263 28.33 -12.87 -20.50
N ALA A 264 29.40 -12.32 -19.92
CA ALA A 264 29.50 -10.89 -19.65
C ALA A 264 29.50 -10.07 -20.96
N ILE A 265 28.61 -9.09 -21.04
CA ILE A 265 28.54 -8.08 -22.10
C ILE A 265 29.42 -6.89 -21.70
N SER A 266 29.24 -6.38 -20.48
CA SER A 266 30.00 -5.27 -19.91
C SER A 266 30.07 -5.39 -18.40
N THR A 267 31.11 -4.84 -17.78
CA THR A 267 31.24 -4.66 -16.33
C THR A 267 31.68 -3.25 -16.07
N GLU A 268 30.83 -2.49 -15.39
CA GLU A 268 31.07 -1.08 -15.13
C GLU A 268 30.61 -0.70 -13.72
N THR A 269 31.11 0.43 -13.22
CA THR A 269 30.67 1.02 -11.95
C THR A 269 29.65 2.11 -12.22
N TYR A 270 28.53 2.02 -11.52
CA TYR A 270 27.41 2.95 -11.66
C TYR A 270 27.06 3.60 -10.33
N THR A 271 26.50 4.78 -10.40
CA THR A 271 25.58 5.30 -9.41
C THR A 271 24.15 4.89 -9.81
N PRO A 272 23.16 4.89 -8.89
CA PRO A 272 21.77 4.62 -9.26
C PRO A 272 21.26 5.51 -10.40
N GLN A 273 21.68 6.78 -10.44
CA GLN A 273 21.32 7.73 -11.50
C GLN A 273 21.98 7.37 -12.84
N SER A 274 23.30 7.12 -12.87
CA SER A 274 23.96 6.76 -14.12
C SER A 274 23.48 5.41 -14.66
N PHE A 275 23.04 4.51 -13.78
CA PHE A 275 22.40 3.25 -14.19
C PHE A 275 21.03 3.50 -14.80
N TYR A 276 20.23 4.39 -14.21
CA TYR A 276 18.96 4.83 -14.80
C TYR A 276 19.15 5.44 -16.18
N GLU A 277 20.08 6.39 -16.32
CA GLU A 277 20.39 7.06 -17.58
C GLU A 277 20.85 6.07 -18.66
N ARG A 278 21.69 5.09 -18.32
CA ARG A 278 22.20 4.09 -19.26
C ARG A 278 21.14 3.07 -19.66
N PHE A 279 20.36 2.56 -18.71
CA PHE A 279 19.50 1.41 -18.94
C PHE A 279 18.00 1.73 -19.07
N VAL A 280 17.53 2.83 -18.56
CA VAL A 280 16.16 3.33 -18.81
C VAL A 280 16.24 4.43 -19.88
N GLY A 281 16.92 5.52 -19.62
CA GLY A 281 17.35 6.52 -20.60
C GLY A 281 16.23 7.22 -21.36
N VAL A 282 15.00 7.21 -20.83
CA VAL A 282 13.81 7.81 -21.45
C VAL A 282 13.12 8.75 -20.43
N ASP A 283 12.47 9.78 -20.94
CA ASP A 283 11.60 10.58 -20.10
C ASP A 283 10.31 9.79 -19.79
N LEU A 284 10.23 9.32 -18.55
CA LEU A 284 9.13 8.50 -18.10
C LEU A 284 7.80 9.27 -18.00
N ARG A 285 7.84 10.60 -17.97
CA ARG A 285 6.63 11.42 -17.93
C ARG A 285 6.05 11.62 -19.33
N ASP A 286 6.91 11.78 -20.33
CA ASP A 286 6.48 12.12 -21.69
C ASP A 286 6.22 10.88 -22.57
N GLN A 287 6.91 9.76 -22.30
CA GLN A 287 6.88 8.58 -23.16
C GLN A 287 5.95 7.46 -22.69
N PHE A 288 5.30 7.61 -21.55
CA PHE A 288 4.40 6.61 -21.00
C PHE A 288 3.03 7.19 -20.71
N VAL A 289 2.00 6.42 -21.01
CA VAL A 289 0.62 6.72 -20.66
C VAL A 289 0.06 5.59 -19.80
N MET A 290 -0.76 5.93 -18.84
CA MET A 290 -1.48 4.97 -18.04
C MET A 290 -2.84 4.72 -18.68
N LEU A 291 -3.11 3.46 -19.05
CA LEU A 291 -4.44 3.08 -19.52
C LEU A 291 -5.36 2.82 -18.33
N MET A 292 -6.51 3.46 -18.32
CA MET A 292 -7.52 3.30 -17.29
C MET A 292 -8.84 2.80 -17.90
N ASN A 293 -9.44 1.80 -17.27
CA ASN A 293 -10.82 1.43 -17.54
C ASN A 293 -11.72 2.17 -16.54
N ASP A 294 -12.14 3.38 -16.90
CA ASP A 294 -13.01 4.22 -16.08
C ASP A 294 -14.33 4.50 -16.81
N PRO A 295 -15.41 3.75 -16.52
CA PRO A 295 -16.70 3.94 -17.19
C PRO A 295 -17.39 5.26 -16.83
N SER A 296 -16.89 6.01 -15.83
CA SER A 296 -17.42 7.34 -15.50
C SER A 296 -16.93 8.45 -16.45
N ARG A 297 -15.95 8.13 -17.31
CA ARG A 297 -15.35 9.07 -18.27
C ARG A 297 -15.46 8.53 -19.70
N PRO A 298 -15.56 9.40 -20.73
CA PRO A 298 -15.51 8.96 -22.10
C PRO A 298 -14.26 8.17 -22.45
N PHE A 299 -14.41 7.01 -23.08
CA PHE A 299 -13.28 6.21 -23.55
C PHE A 299 -12.52 6.90 -24.71
N TYR A 300 -11.30 6.46 -24.97
CA TYR A 300 -10.42 6.93 -26.05
C TYR A 300 -10.05 8.42 -25.96
N LYS A 301 -9.95 8.94 -24.75
CA LYS A 301 -9.46 10.31 -24.48
C LYS A 301 -8.28 10.27 -23.52
N VAL A 302 -7.38 11.23 -23.70
CA VAL A 302 -6.29 11.50 -22.74
C VAL A 302 -6.82 12.44 -21.66
N TYR A 303 -6.50 12.12 -20.41
CA TYR A 303 -6.83 12.93 -19.24
C TYR A 303 -5.55 13.24 -18.47
N GLU A 304 -5.36 14.49 -18.11
CA GLU A 304 -4.35 14.88 -17.12
C GLU A 304 -4.90 14.59 -15.71
N ILE A 305 -4.06 13.99 -14.86
CA ILE A 305 -4.43 13.57 -13.51
C ILE A 305 -3.54 14.31 -12.49
#